data_439d39c64f2b5d761801370138529d21
#
_entry.id   439d39c64f2b5d761801370138529d21
#
_cell.length_a   1.000
_cell.length_b   1.000
_cell.length_c   1.000
_cell.angle_alpha   90.00
_cell.angle_beta   90.00
_cell.angle_gamma   90.00
#
_symmetry.space_group_name_H-M   'P 1'
#
loop_
_entity.id
_entity.type
_entity.pdbx_description
1 polymer ?
#
loop_
_entity_poly.entity_id
_entity_poly.type
_entity_poly.pdbx_seq_one_letter_code
_entity_poly.pdbx_strand_id
1 'polypeptide(L)'
;QWQQYRSAGGSPEDFNWGPWRSQPSGGTSYRTVSQEELNQMFGGMGGFSDFFETLFGGLGMGGVSSKASHQPGAGTTRRATASRDVQHEVEITLEEAFSGTKRLLQFEGGKRIEASIPPGVDTGSRVRLSGQAGGADLFLRVVVLPHAVFTRKGSDLYTRVPVDFYTAALGGEVSVPTLTGAVRLTIPENTDSGKVFRLKELGMPGLKSPQTRGNLYATVEVHLPKHLTPAEKDKIRELRTMRRAQ
;
A
#
# COMPACT_ATOMS: atom_id res chain seq x y z
N GLN A 1 26.36 -22.21 -3.78
CA GLN A 1 27.79 -22.51 -3.58
C GLN A 1 28.15 -22.67 -2.10
N TRP A 2 27.66 -21.79 -1.21
CA TRP A 2 27.87 -21.92 0.25
C TRP A 2 27.30 -23.23 0.82
N GLN A 3 26.12 -23.63 0.42
CA GLN A 3 25.50 -24.89 0.88
C GLN A 3 26.28 -26.14 0.39
N GLN A 4 26.82 -26.10 -0.82
CA GLN A 4 27.66 -27.15 -1.35
C GLN A 4 29.04 -27.26 -0.66
N TYR A 5 29.62 -26.08 -0.32
CA TYR A 5 30.89 -26.04 0.40
C TYR A 5 30.77 -26.59 1.83
N ARG A 6 29.66 -26.28 2.51
CA ARG A 6 29.32 -26.76 3.84
C ARG A 6 29.08 -28.28 3.87
N SER A 7 28.44 -28.84 2.84
CA SER A 7 28.23 -30.29 2.73
C SER A 7 29.52 -31.09 2.46
N ALA A 8 30.56 -30.42 2.00
CA ALA A 8 31.89 -30.98 1.80
C ALA A 8 32.83 -30.80 3.02
N GLY A 9 32.31 -30.37 4.18
CA GLY A 9 33.07 -30.25 5.43
C GLY A 9 33.88 -28.96 5.58
N GLY A 10 33.64 -27.93 4.77
CA GLY A 10 34.34 -26.64 4.84
C GLY A 10 33.90 -25.78 6.00
N SER A 11 34.86 -25.13 6.68
CA SER A 11 34.62 -24.20 7.77
C SER A 11 34.25 -22.80 7.27
N PRO A 12 33.44 -22.02 8.01
CA PRO A 12 33.02 -20.68 7.61
C PRO A 12 34.19 -19.69 7.47
N GLU A 13 35.31 -19.96 8.13
CA GLU A 13 36.50 -19.09 8.15
C GLU A 13 37.35 -19.25 6.87
N ASP A 14 37.27 -20.39 6.18
CA ASP A 14 38.02 -20.69 4.97
C ASP A 14 37.22 -20.39 3.67
N PHE A 15 35.97 -19.96 3.80
CA PHE A 15 35.16 -19.60 2.64
C PHE A 15 35.51 -18.22 2.13
N ASN A 16 35.95 -18.13 0.88
CA ASN A 16 36.32 -16.86 0.26
C ASN A 16 35.10 -15.98 -0.04
N TRP A 17 34.81 -15.03 0.85
CA TRP A 17 33.77 -14.04 0.72
C TRP A 17 34.13 -12.85 -0.19
N GLY A 18 35.29 -12.86 -0.82
CA GLY A 18 35.83 -11.74 -1.63
C GLY A 18 34.88 -11.24 -2.72
N PRO A 19 34.15 -12.09 -3.46
CA PRO A 19 33.22 -11.64 -4.50
C PRO A 19 31.95 -10.92 -3.97
N TRP A 20 31.67 -11.01 -2.66
CA TRP A 20 30.42 -10.51 -2.04
C TRP A 20 30.60 -9.25 -1.20
N ARG A 21 31.83 -8.81 -0.99
CA ARG A 21 32.15 -7.55 -0.33
C ARG A 21 32.33 -6.44 -1.34
N SER A 22 31.24 -5.94 -1.90
CA SER A 22 31.24 -4.66 -2.60
C SER A 22 31.21 -3.54 -1.58
N GLN A 23 32.38 -2.99 -1.31
CA GLN A 23 32.53 -1.76 -0.53
C GLN A 23 32.16 -0.58 -1.43
N PRO A 24 31.34 0.38 -1.00
CA PRO A 24 31.08 1.59 -1.77
C PRO A 24 32.23 2.58 -1.56
N SER A 25 33.16 2.62 -2.48
CA SER A 25 34.07 3.77 -2.61
C SER A 25 33.97 4.29 -4.04
N GLY A 26 33.74 5.60 -4.15
CA GLY A 26 33.45 6.31 -5.37
C GLY A 26 34.54 6.16 -6.44
N GLY A 27 34.06 5.91 -7.65
CA GLY A 27 34.88 5.86 -8.86
C GLY A 27 34.09 5.18 -9.95
N THR A 28 33.45 5.98 -10.80
CA THR A 28 32.71 5.53 -11.98
C THR A 28 33.69 5.01 -13.01
N SER A 29 34.03 3.71 -12.97
CA SER A 29 34.69 3.05 -14.09
C SER A 29 33.64 2.43 -14.98
N TYR A 30 33.26 3.15 -16.02
CA TYR A 30 32.49 2.61 -17.14
C TYR A 30 33.41 1.63 -17.89
N ARG A 31 33.12 0.34 -17.79
CA ARG A 31 33.70 -0.66 -18.65
C ARG A 31 33.03 -0.51 -20.02
N THR A 32 33.73 0.10 -20.96
CA THR A 32 33.32 0.13 -22.37
C THR A 32 33.36 -1.28 -22.91
N VAL A 33 32.21 -1.87 -23.12
CA VAL A 33 32.06 -3.14 -23.84
C VAL A 33 32.28 -2.81 -25.31
N SER A 34 33.21 -3.52 -25.98
CA SER A 34 33.50 -3.28 -27.39
C SER A 34 32.33 -3.77 -28.27
N GLN A 35 32.16 -3.13 -29.41
CA GLN A 35 31.06 -3.43 -30.36
C GLN A 35 31.08 -4.89 -30.85
N GLU A 36 32.24 -5.52 -30.80
CA GLU A 36 32.41 -6.92 -31.15
C GLU A 36 31.91 -7.88 -30.07
N GLU A 37 32.09 -7.55 -28.78
CA GLU A 37 31.53 -8.31 -27.66
C GLU A 37 30.01 -8.22 -27.60
N LEU A 38 29.44 -7.04 -27.96
CA LEU A 38 27.99 -6.85 -28.07
C LEU A 38 27.38 -7.68 -29.21
N ASN A 39 28.05 -7.75 -30.34
CA ASN A 39 27.63 -8.58 -31.49
C ASN A 39 27.69 -10.09 -31.18
N GLN A 40 28.63 -10.55 -30.38
CA GLN A 40 28.71 -11.96 -29.97
C GLN A 40 27.63 -12.33 -28.94
N MET A 41 27.18 -11.37 -28.11
CA MET A 41 26.17 -11.62 -27.07
C MET A 41 24.76 -11.57 -27.63
N PHE A 42 24.53 -10.84 -28.72
CA PHE A 42 23.24 -10.68 -29.39
C PHE A 42 23.22 -11.16 -30.86
N GLY A 43 24.16 -12.05 -31.23
CA GLY A 43 24.26 -12.58 -32.56
C GLY A 43 23.05 -13.38 -33.01
N GLY A 44 22.22 -12.80 -33.88
CA GLY A 44 21.32 -13.56 -34.71
C GLY A 44 19.89 -13.11 -34.93
N MET A 45 19.50 -11.92 -34.50
CA MET A 45 18.15 -11.42 -34.87
C MET A 45 18.23 -9.92 -35.22
N GLY A 46 18.20 -9.63 -36.51
CA GLY A 46 18.26 -8.30 -37.08
C GLY A 46 17.07 -7.44 -36.58
N GLY A 47 17.40 -6.33 -35.99
CA GLY A 47 16.44 -5.33 -35.55
C GLY A 47 16.94 -4.58 -34.32
N PHE A 48 17.96 -3.73 -34.48
CA PHE A 48 18.19 -2.67 -33.52
C PHE A 48 16.97 -1.75 -33.60
N SER A 49 16.16 -1.76 -32.53
CA SER A 49 14.99 -0.90 -32.49
C SER A 49 15.44 0.56 -32.42
N ASP A 50 14.73 1.45 -33.13
CA ASP A 50 14.87 2.91 -33.12
C ASP A 50 14.95 3.51 -31.69
N PHE A 51 14.59 2.71 -30.71
CA PHE A 51 14.69 3.04 -29.29
C PHE A 51 16.15 3.23 -28.79
N PHE A 52 17.10 2.40 -29.29
CA PHE A 52 18.48 2.52 -28.85
C PHE A 52 19.22 3.68 -29.49
N GLU A 53 18.88 4.00 -30.74
CA GLU A 53 19.40 5.16 -31.44
C GLU A 53 18.92 6.47 -30.84
N THR A 54 17.66 6.50 -30.38
CA THR A 54 17.08 7.68 -29.69
C THR A 54 17.64 7.87 -28.28
N LEU A 55 18.00 6.79 -27.58
CA LEU A 55 18.48 6.88 -26.18
C LEU A 55 19.99 7.14 -26.09
N PHE A 56 20.79 6.61 -27.02
CA PHE A 56 22.27 6.75 -26.98
C PHE A 56 22.86 7.64 -28.07
N GLY A 57 22.15 7.96 -29.15
CA GLY A 57 22.59 8.85 -30.19
C GLY A 57 22.67 10.34 -29.82
N GLY A 58 22.09 10.71 -28.67
CA GLY A 58 22.01 12.11 -28.22
C GLY A 58 23.09 12.56 -27.20
N LEU A 59 23.94 11.65 -26.70
CA LEU A 59 24.97 12.02 -25.71
C LEU A 59 26.35 12.08 -26.37
N GLY A 60 26.67 13.27 -26.85
CA GLY A 60 27.84 13.65 -27.61
C GLY A 60 29.18 13.10 -27.14
N MET A 61 29.89 12.49 -28.05
CA MET A 61 31.33 12.37 -28.01
C MET A 61 31.91 12.94 -29.30
N GLY A 62 32.71 13.97 -29.15
CA GLY A 62 33.16 14.89 -30.14
C GLY A 62 34.00 14.39 -31.30
N GLY A 63 33.91 15.14 -32.36
CA GLY A 63 35.03 15.42 -33.28
C GLY A 63 35.15 14.51 -34.48
N VAL A 64 34.78 14.93 -35.64
CA VAL A 64 35.67 15.26 -36.74
C VAL A 64 34.91 16.01 -37.84
N SER A 65 35.55 17.05 -38.34
CA SER A 65 35.13 17.96 -39.40
C SER A 65 34.84 17.27 -40.71
N SER A 66 33.74 17.66 -41.37
CA SER A 66 33.70 17.76 -42.84
C SER A 66 32.68 18.83 -43.26
N LYS A 67 33.19 19.79 -43.99
CA LYS A 67 32.54 20.90 -44.64
C LYS A 67 31.61 20.41 -45.73
N ALA A 68 30.32 20.84 -45.74
CA ALA A 68 29.61 21.19 -46.98
C ALA A 68 28.27 21.84 -46.67
N SER A 69 28.17 23.11 -47.01
CA SER A 69 27.11 23.91 -47.66
C SER A 69 25.63 23.72 -47.31
N HIS A 70 25.06 24.81 -46.77
CA HIS A 70 23.82 25.53 -47.09
C HIS A 70 22.57 24.74 -47.52
N GLN A 71 21.52 24.77 -46.65
CA GLN A 71 20.21 25.31 -47.00
C GLN A 71 19.36 25.56 -45.73
N PRO A 72 18.69 26.75 -45.60
CA PRO A 72 17.87 27.05 -44.42
C PRO A 72 16.47 26.46 -44.64
N GLY A 73 16.25 25.27 -44.10
CA GLY A 73 14.92 24.68 -43.92
C GLY A 73 14.42 24.98 -42.51
N ALA A 74 13.38 25.79 -42.41
CA ALA A 74 12.68 26.08 -41.17
C ALA A 74 12.06 24.78 -40.58
N GLY A 75 12.89 24.03 -39.88
CA GLY A 75 12.43 22.93 -39.02
C GLY A 75 11.89 23.51 -37.72
N THR A 76 10.58 23.65 -37.62
CA THR A 76 9.88 23.88 -36.37
C THR A 76 10.20 22.70 -35.45
N THR A 77 11.23 22.86 -34.61
CA THR A 77 11.44 22.01 -33.43
C THR A 77 10.17 22.17 -32.59
N ARG A 78 9.24 21.25 -32.73
CA ARG A 78 8.21 21.03 -31.75
C ARG A 78 8.97 20.66 -30.46
N ARG A 79 9.23 21.69 -29.68
CA ARG A 79 9.63 21.56 -28.29
C ARG A 79 8.51 20.74 -27.65
N ALA A 80 8.74 19.43 -27.47
CA ALA A 80 7.90 18.61 -26.63
C ALA A 80 7.95 19.27 -25.25
N THR A 81 6.98 20.12 -24.99
CA THR A 81 6.71 20.57 -23.64
C THR A 81 6.38 19.31 -22.88
N ALA A 82 7.35 18.81 -22.09
CA ALA A 82 7.11 17.79 -21.10
C ALA A 82 5.95 18.33 -20.26
N SER A 83 4.75 17.83 -20.49
CA SER A 83 3.59 18.18 -19.70
C SER A 83 3.91 17.69 -18.30
N ARG A 84 4.16 18.61 -17.38
CA ARG A 84 4.37 18.29 -16.00
C ARG A 84 3.07 17.69 -15.49
N ASP A 85 3.09 16.40 -15.16
CA ASP A 85 1.97 15.75 -14.52
C ASP A 85 1.59 16.54 -13.26
N VAL A 86 0.36 17.04 -13.23
CA VAL A 86 -0.13 17.78 -12.07
C VAL A 86 -0.61 16.78 -11.04
N GLN A 87 0.00 16.78 -9.86
CA GLN A 87 -0.43 15.96 -8.74
C GLN A 87 -1.26 16.80 -7.79
N HIS A 88 -2.41 16.28 -7.39
CA HIS A 88 -3.30 16.89 -6.41
C HIS A 88 -3.67 15.87 -5.34
N GLU A 89 -3.62 16.26 -4.06
CA GLU A 89 -4.03 15.38 -2.96
C GLU A 89 -5.53 15.51 -2.71
N VAL A 90 -6.18 14.37 -2.47
CA VAL A 90 -7.61 14.29 -2.15
C VAL A 90 -7.78 13.48 -0.90
N GLU A 91 -8.30 14.14 0.14
CA GLU A 91 -8.67 13.50 1.40
C GLU A 91 -10.06 12.88 1.28
N ILE A 92 -10.18 11.63 1.72
CA ILE A 92 -11.44 10.89 1.76
C ILE A 92 -11.59 10.17 3.10
N THR A 93 -12.83 9.91 3.51
CA THR A 93 -13.11 9.11 4.70
C THR A 93 -12.95 7.62 4.42
N LEU A 94 -12.94 6.81 5.48
CA LEU A 94 -12.85 5.35 5.37
C LEU A 94 -14.08 4.77 4.67
N GLU A 95 -15.26 5.33 4.90
CA GLU A 95 -16.53 4.96 4.27
C GLU A 95 -16.52 5.28 2.78
N GLU A 96 -15.96 6.42 2.40
CA GLU A 96 -15.78 6.80 1.00
C GLU A 96 -14.76 5.87 0.31
N ALA A 97 -13.70 5.49 0.99
CA ALA A 97 -12.75 4.49 0.48
C ALA A 97 -13.39 3.10 0.37
N PHE A 98 -14.39 2.79 1.22
CA PHE A 98 -15.13 1.53 1.17
C PHE A 98 -16.13 1.47 0.01
N SER A 99 -16.95 2.50 -0.16
CA SER A 99 -18.03 2.54 -1.15
C SER A 99 -17.61 3.06 -2.52
N GLY A 100 -16.45 3.74 -2.58
CA GLY A 100 -16.11 4.62 -3.68
C GLY A 100 -16.83 5.96 -3.57
N THR A 101 -16.29 6.99 -4.17
CA THR A 101 -16.87 8.33 -4.14
C THR A 101 -16.57 9.12 -5.41
N LYS A 102 -17.35 10.17 -5.65
CA LYS A 102 -17.10 11.16 -6.68
C LYS A 102 -16.80 12.50 -6.02
N ARG A 103 -15.68 13.09 -6.35
CA ARG A 103 -15.26 14.39 -5.83
C ARG A 103 -15.20 15.43 -6.95
N LEU A 104 -15.80 16.56 -6.70
CA LEU A 104 -15.68 17.72 -7.59
C LEU A 104 -14.48 18.55 -7.15
N LEU A 105 -13.45 18.55 -7.99
CA LEU A 105 -12.20 19.28 -7.75
C LEU A 105 -12.28 20.61 -8.51
N GLN A 106 -11.94 21.71 -7.84
CA GLN A 106 -11.84 23.02 -8.44
C GLN A 106 -10.37 23.40 -8.56
N PHE A 107 -9.94 23.71 -9.77
CA PHE A 107 -8.57 24.12 -10.07
C PHE A 107 -8.49 25.63 -10.29
N GLU A 108 -7.27 26.14 -10.24
CA GLU A 108 -6.97 27.51 -10.62
C GLU A 108 -7.50 27.80 -12.02
N GLY A 109 -8.15 28.97 -12.21
CA GLY A 109 -8.88 29.31 -13.46
C GLY A 109 -10.34 28.86 -13.47
N GLY A 110 -10.92 28.39 -12.36
CA GLY A 110 -12.34 28.05 -12.21
C GLY A 110 -12.78 26.74 -12.87
N LYS A 111 -11.86 25.96 -13.42
CA LYS A 111 -12.16 24.65 -14.00
C LYS A 111 -12.59 23.67 -12.92
N ARG A 112 -13.76 23.05 -13.12
CA ARG A 112 -14.28 21.99 -12.22
C ARG A 112 -14.13 20.64 -12.92
N ILE A 113 -13.58 19.66 -12.19
CA ILE A 113 -13.34 18.31 -12.69
C ILE A 113 -13.97 17.33 -11.72
N GLU A 114 -14.85 16.46 -12.21
CA GLU A 114 -15.40 15.36 -11.42
C GLU A 114 -14.41 14.19 -11.45
N ALA A 115 -13.90 13.82 -10.27
CA ALA A 115 -13.01 12.70 -10.08
C ALA A 115 -13.77 11.52 -9.45
N SER A 116 -13.81 10.40 -10.14
CA SER A 116 -14.36 9.15 -9.58
C SER A 116 -13.25 8.37 -8.90
N ILE A 117 -13.41 8.14 -7.61
CA ILE A 117 -12.50 7.37 -6.76
C ILE A 117 -13.11 5.98 -6.56
N PRO A 118 -12.48 4.91 -7.05
CA PRO A 118 -13.04 3.56 -6.94
C PRO A 118 -13.02 3.05 -5.49
N PRO A 119 -13.87 2.06 -5.15
CA PRO A 119 -13.82 1.41 -3.84
C PRO A 119 -12.50 0.64 -3.67
N GLY A 120 -12.05 0.52 -2.42
CA GLY A 120 -10.84 -0.21 -2.06
C GLY A 120 -9.54 0.57 -2.14
N VAL A 121 -9.57 1.84 -2.56
CA VAL A 121 -8.37 2.71 -2.55
C VAL A 121 -7.74 2.78 -1.16
N ASP A 122 -6.43 2.96 -1.12
CA ASP A 122 -5.66 3.15 0.12
C ASP A 122 -4.90 4.47 0.08
N THR A 123 -4.42 4.93 1.22
CA THR A 123 -3.54 6.10 1.28
C THR A 123 -2.33 5.90 0.37
N GLY A 124 -2.06 6.89 -0.49
CA GLY A 124 -1.03 6.83 -1.51
C GLY A 124 -1.49 6.26 -2.86
N SER A 125 -2.72 5.75 -2.98
CA SER A 125 -3.29 5.33 -4.26
C SER A 125 -3.33 6.50 -5.25
N ARG A 126 -2.95 6.24 -6.52
CA ARG A 126 -2.98 7.24 -7.58
C ARG A 126 -4.14 6.97 -8.52
N VAL A 127 -5.01 7.95 -8.67
CA VAL A 127 -6.12 7.94 -9.63
C VAL A 127 -5.77 8.86 -10.79
N ARG A 128 -5.70 8.31 -12.00
CA ARG A 128 -5.41 9.07 -13.24
C ARG A 128 -6.69 9.61 -13.84
N LEU A 129 -6.71 10.90 -14.09
CA LEU A 129 -7.77 11.59 -14.82
C LEU A 129 -7.22 12.08 -16.16
N SER A 130 -7.48 11.30 -17.21
CA SER A 130 -6.90 11.56 -18.54
C SER A 130 -7.47 12.82 -19.19
N GLY A 131 -6.57 13.65 -19.77
CA GLY A 131 -6.94 14.81 -20.58
C GLY A 131 -7.57 15.99 -19.83
N GLN A 132 -7.59 15.96 -18.50
CA GLN A 132 -8.29 16.96 -17.69
C GLN A 132 -7.46 18.20 -17.34
N ALA A 133 -6.14 18.14 -17.47
CA ALA A 133 -5.23 19.26 -17.17
C ALA A 133 -4.72 19.97 -18.44
N GLY A 134 -5.65 20.49 -19.28
CA GLY A 134 -5.27 21.23 -20.52
C GLY A 134 -4.58 20.37 -21.58
N GLY A 135 -4.93 19.07 -21.65
CA GLY A 135 -4.29 18.08 -22.54
C GLY A 135 -3.26 17.18 -21.82
N ALA A 136 -2.83 17.54 -20.60
CA ALA A 136 -2.01 16.70 -19.73
C ALA A 136 -2.89 15.82 -18.83
N ASP A 137 -2.31 14.75 -18.29
CA ASP A 137 -2.98 13.91 -17.31
C ASP A 137 -2.88 14.53 -15.91
N LEU A 138 -3.97 14.43 -15.16
CA LEU A 138 -4.01 14.79 -13.76
C LEU A 138 -3.94 13.53 -12.91
N PHE A 139 -3.03 13.49 -11.96
CA PHE A 139 -2.92 12.40 -10.98
C PHE A 139 -3.41 12.86 -9.61
N LEU A 140 -4.42 12.18 -9.10
CA LEU A 140 -4.89 12.38 -7.74
C LEU A 140 -4.19 11.38 -6.81
N ARG A 141 -3.56 11.90 -5.77
CA ARG A 141 -3.04 11.11 -4.67
C ARG A 141 -4.10 11.05 -3.57
N VAL A 142 -4.60 9.86 -3.31
CA VAL A 142 -5.64 9.65 -2.29
C VAL A 142 -4.99 9.60 -0.91
N VAL A 143 -5.59 10.31 0.07
CA VAL A 143 -5.26 10.24 1.49
C VAL A 143 -6.52 9.82 2.23
N VAL A 144 -6.51 8.61 2.80
CA VAL A 144 -7.62 8.11 3.63
C VAL A 144 -7.43 8.62 5.04
N LEU A 145 -8.41 9.37 5.54
CA LEU A 145 -8.38 9.94 6.89
C LEU A 145 -8.46 8.84 7.96
N PRO A 146 -7.83 9.02 9.13
CA PRO A 146 -8.00 8.13 10.27
C PRO A 146 -9.45 8.07 10.71
N HIS A 147 -9.93 6.86 11.05
CA HIS A 147 -11.30 6.65 11.50
C HIS A 147 -11.34 6.40 13.02
N ALA A 148 -12.37 6.95 13.70
CA ALA A 148 -12.49 6.90 15.17
C ALA A 148 -12.66 5.46 15.72
N VAL A 149 -13.35 4.60 14.98
CA VAL A 149 -13.73 3.24 15.44
C VAL A 149 -12.86 2.16 14.81
N PHE A 150 -12.41 2.36 13.56
CA PHE A 150 -11.71 1.34 12.80
C PHE A 150 -10.26 1.71 12.53
N THR A 151 -9.38 0.73 12.67
CA THR A 151 -8.01 0.80 12.16
C THR A 151 -7.91 -0.10 10.94
N ARG A 152 -7.50 0.45 9.81
CA ARG A 152 -7.30 -0.31 8.57
C ARG A 152 -5.88 -0.85 8.47
N LYS A 153 -5.74 -2.10 8.03
CA LYS A 153 -4.45 -2.71 7.63
C LYS A 153 -4.66 -3.49 6.33
N GLY A 154 -4.29 -2.89 5.22
CA GLY A 154 -4.57 -3.44 3.89
C GLY A 154 -6.07 -3.55 3.62
N SER A 155 -6.58 -4.75 3.39
CA SER A 155 -8.02 -5.02 3.24
C SER A 155 -8.73 -5.32 4.55
N ASP A 156 -8.00 -5.57 5.65
CA ASP A 156 -8.59 -5.91 6.93
C ASP A 156 -8.85 -4.68 7.79
N LEU A 157 -9.92 -4.77 8.60
CA LEU A 157 -10.31 -3.76 9.58
C LEU A 157 -10.17 -4.32 10.99
N TYR A 158 -9.82 -3.44 11.92
CA TYR A 158 -9.66 -3.76 13.33
C TYR A 158 -10.52 -2.80 14.13
N THR A 159 -11.29 -3.34 15.10
CA THR A 159 -12.10 -2.54 16.02
C THR A 159 -12.04 -3.11 17.43
N ARG A 160 -12.30 -2.27 18.43
CA ARG A 160 -12.50 -2.69 19.81
C ARG A 160 -13.99 -2.73 20.09
N VAL A 161 -14.43 -3.81 20.74
CA VAL A 161 -15.83 -4.03 21.08
C VAL A 161 -15.95 -4.04 22.58
N PRO A 162 -16.62 -3.06 23.19
CA PRO A 162 -16.88 -3.06 24.61
C PRO A 162 -17.88 -4.16 24.93
N VAL A 163 -17.51 -5.03 25.86
CA VAL A 163 -18.33 -6.14 26.35
C VAL A 163 -18.45 -6.00 27.86
N ASP A 164 -19.65 -6.09 28.39
CA ASP A 164 -19.83 -6.06 29.82
C ASP A 164 -19.32 -7.35 30.49
N PHE A 165 -18.95 -7.24 31.74
CA PHE A 165 -18.41 -8.33 32.53
C PHE A 165 -19.28 -9.58 32.54
N TYR A 166 -20.61 -9.41 32.65
CA TYR A 166 -21.55 -10.52 32.74
C TYR A 166 -21.62 -11.29 31.42
N THR A 167 -21.70 -10.58 30.30
CA THR A 167 -21.67 -11.18 28.96
C THR A 167 -20.32 -11.89 28.70
N ALA A 168 -19.21 -11.34 29.16
CA ALA A 168 -17.91 -11.98 29.00
C ALA A 168 -17.79 -13.27 29.84
N ALA A 169 -18.38 -13.29 31.03
CA ALA A 169 -18.32 -14.42 31.97
C ALA A 169 -19.32 -15.54 31.61
N LEU A 170 -20.56 -15.18 31.25
CA LEU A 170 -21.67 -16.11 31.08
C LEU A 170 -22.00 -16.42 29.62
N GLY A 171 -21.35 -15.72 28.69
CA GLY A 171 -21.72 -15.73 27.29
C GLY A 171 -22.88 -14.79 26.98
N GLY A 172 -23.11 -14.51 25.72
CA GLY A 172 -24.19 -13.65 25.26
C GLY A 172 -23.95 -13.10 23.87
N GLU A 173 -24.73 -12.10 23.50
CA GLU A 173 -24.59 -11.44 22.20
C GLU A 173 -24.19 -9.97 22.38
N VAL A 174 -23.31 -9.51 21.54
CA VAL A 174 -22.89 -8.10 21.47
C VAL A 174 -23.06 -7.56 20.06
N SER A 175 -23.33 -6.28 19.94
CA SER A 175 -23.40 -5.58 18.67
C SER A 175 -22.03 -5.06 18.29
N VAL A 176 -21.52 -5.48 17.12
CA VAL A 176 -20.24 -5.05 16.56
C VAL A 176 -20.51 -4.08 15.43
N PRO A 177 -19.98 -2.84 15.48
CA PRO A 177 -20.11 -1.89 14.38
C PRO A 177 -19.32 -2.39 13.16
N THR A 178 -19.86 -2.16 11.96
CA THR A 178 -19.20 -2.39 10.67
C THR A 178 -19.41 -1.19 9.77
N LEU A 179 -18.70 -1.10 8.65
CA LEU A 179 -18.90 -0.02 7.67
C LEU A 179 -20.26 -0.09 6.95
N THR A 180 -20.96 -1.23 7.05
CA THR A 180 -22.28 -1.43 6.44
C THR A 180 -23.43 -1.48 7.44
N GLY A 181 -23.16 -1.18 8.71
CA GLY A 181 -24.14 -1.26 9.80
C GLY A 181 -23.57 -2.03 10.99
N ALA A 182 -24.43 -2.58 11.83
CA ALA A 182 -24.01 -3.37 13.00
C ALA A 182 -24.36 -4.85 12.78
N VAL A 183 -23.49 -5.74 13.24
CA VAL A 183 -23.72 -7.21 13.22
C VAL A 183 -23.73 -7.75 14.64
N ARG A 184 -24.50 -8.81 14.90
CA ARG A 184 -24.47 -9.51 16.17
C ARG A 184 -23.34 -10.51 16.20
N LEU A 185 -22.58 -10.50 17.29
CA LEU A 185 -21.50 -11.43 17.57
C LEU A 185 -21.84 -12.20 18.86
N THR A 186 -21.89 -13.52 18.77
CA THR A 186 -22.03 -14.38 19.95
C THR A 186 -20.68 -14.49 20.67
N ILE A 187 -20.67 -14.11 21.91
CA ILE A 187 -19.54 -14.21 22.83
C ILE A 187 -19.72 -15.51 23.65
N PRO A 188 -18.78 -16.47 23.55
CA PRO A 188 -18.79 -17.64 24.40
C PRO A 188 -18.58 -17.26 25.88
N GLU A 189 -19.04 -18.12 26.77
CA GLU A 189 -18.71 -18.02 28.20
C GLU A 189 -17.20 -18.04 28.44
N ASN A 190 -16.76 -17.43 29.53
CA ASN A 190 -15.33 -17.33 29.90
C ASN A 190 -14.46 -16.69 28.82
N THR A 191 -14.97 -15.66 28.16
CA THR A 191 -14.21 -14.88 27.16
C THR A 191 -13.34 -13.84 27.84
N ASP A 192 -12.02 -13.93 27.64
CA ASP A 192 -11.05 -12.97 28.16
C ASP A 192 -11.05 -11.66 27.39
N SER A 193 -10.71 -10.59 28.11
CA SER A 193 -10.40 -9.30 27.49
C SER A 193 -9.17 -9.43 26.58
N GLY A 194 -9.24 -8.82 25.39
CA GLY A 194 -8.20 -8.95 24.38
C GLY A 194 -8.42 -10.09 23.38
N LYS A 195 -9.41 -10.98 23.61
CA LYS A 195 -9.76 -12.02 22.64
C LYS A 195 -10.23 -11.40 21.33
N VAL A 196 -9.73 -11.92 20.20
CA VAL A 196 -10.03 -11.39 18.88
C VAL A 196 -10.96 -12.35 18.13
N PHE A 197 -12.08 -11.82 17.65
CA PHE A 197 -13.00 -12.53 16.78
C PHE A 197 -12.85 -12.05 15.35
N ARG A 198 -12.70 -13.00 14.41
CA ARG A 198 -12.62 -12.70 12.98
C ARG A 198 -14.00 -12.80 12.35
N LEU A 199 -14.51 -11.70 11.87
CA LEU A 199 -15.75 -11.59 11.11
C LEU A 199 -15.38 -11.53 9.62
N LYS A 200 -15.71 -12.59 8.89
CA LYS A 200 -15.32 -12.75 7.48
C LYS A 200 -16.07 -11.75 6.59
N GLU A 201 -15.37 -11.26 5.56
CA GLU A 201 -15.94 -10.40 4.50
C GLU A 201 -16.55 -9.07 4.98
N LEU A 202 -16.20 -8.63 6.19
CA LEU A 202 -16.60 -7.35 6.76
C LEU A 202 -15.49 -6.30 6.79
N GLY A 203 -14.39 -6.55 6.09
CA GLY A 203 -13.30 -5.61 5.85
C GLY A 203 -13.49 -4.75 4.60
N MET A 204 -12.41 -4.13 4.15
CA MET A 204 -12.39 -3.28 2.95
C MET A 204 -12.47 -4.11 1.68
N PRO A 205 -13.11 -3.60 0.62
CA PRO A 205 -13.06 -4.23 -0.69
C PRO A 205 -11.66 -4.14 -1.29
N GLY A 206 -11.33 -5.10 -2.14
CA GLY A 206 -10.09 -5.07 -2.91
C GLY A 206 -10.19 -4.09 -4.09
N LEU A 207 -9.16 -3.26 -4.29
CA LEU A 207 -9.14 -2.30 -5.40
C LEU A 207 -9.29 -2.96 -6.79
N LYS A 208 -8.66 -4.12 -6.99
CA LYS A 208 -8.72 -4.89 -8.25
C LYS A 208 -9.93 -5.82 -8.33
N SER A 209 -10.48 -6.20 -7.19
CA SER A 209 -11.59 -7.15 -7.07
C SER A 209 -12.54 -6.68 -5.97
N PRO A 210 -13.43 -5.73 -6.24
CA PRO A 210 -14.32 -5.14 -5.24
C PRO A 210 -15.27 -6.14 -4.58
N GLN A 211 -15.50 -7.28 -5.22
CA GLN A 211 -16.32 -8.38 -4.69
C GLN A 211 -15.59 -9.15 -3.57
N THR A 212 -14.27 -9.12 -3.55
CA THR A 212 -13.49 -9.76 -2.49
C THR A 212 -13.22 -8.75 -1.39
N ARG A 213 -13.74 -9.02 -0.20
CA ARG A 213 -13.52 -8.17 0.98
C ARG A 213 -12.56 -8.83 1.95
N GLY A 214 -11.82 -8.00 2.69
CA GLY A 214 -11.05 -8.43 3.83
C GLY A 214 -11.93 -8.81 5.02
N ASN A 215 -11.33 -9.02 6.18
CA ASN A 215 -12.03 -9.39 7.40
C ASN A 215 -12.10 -8.19 8.36
N LEU A 216 -13.06 -8.26 9.28
CA LEU A 216 -13.09 -7.38 10.45
C LEU A 216 -12.63 -8.18 11.67
N TYR A 217 -11.62 -7.69 12.34
CA TYR A 217 -11.10 -8.24 13.59
C TYR A 217 -11.65 -7.43 14.77
N ALA A 218 -12.56 -8.04 15.51
CA ALA A 218 -13.20 -7.47 16.69
C ALA A 218 -12.46 -7.91 17.94
N THR A 219 -11.76 -6.99 18.61
CA THR A 219 -11.07 -7.27 19.86
C THR A 219 -12.00 -6.97 21.03
N VAL A 220 -12.27 -7.94 21.84
CA VAL A 220 -13.09 -7.80 23.05
C VAL A 220 -12.38 -6.92 24.07
N GLU A 221 -13.07 -5.94 24.59
CA GLU A 221 -12.62 -5.08 25.69
C GLU A 221 -13.63 -5.21 26.83
N VAL A 222 -13.29 -6.00 27.86
CA VAL A 222 -14.22 -6.25 28.97
C VAL A 222 -14.26 -5.05 29.89
N HIS A 223 -15.45 -4.53 30.08
CA HIS A 223 -15.72 -3.42 30.98
C HIS A 223 -16.39 -3.89 32.27
N LEU A 224 -15.84 -3.48 33.39
CA LEU A 224 -16.48 -3.70 34.69
C LEU A 224 -17.68 -2.76 34.87
N PRO A 225 -18.76 -3.23 35.55
CA PRO A 225 -19.90 -2.38 35.82
C PRO A 225 -19.49 -1.19 36.71
N LYS A 226 -19.93 0.01 36.31
CA LYS A 226 -19.75 1.21 37.11
C LYS A 226 -20.90 1.32 38.11
N HIS A 227 -20.64 1.82 39.30
CA HIS A 227 -21.66 2.09 40.34
C HIS A 227 -22.41 0.83 40.83
N LEU A 228 -21.67 -0.19 41.27
CA LEU A 228 -22.25 -1.39 41.90
C LEU A 228 -23.11 -1.02 43.11
N THR A 229 -24.29 -1.57 43.16
CA THR A 229 -25.15 -1.54 44.34
C THR A 229 -24.56 -2.33 45.52
N PRO A 230 -24.97 -2.10 46.76
CA PRO A 230 -24.52 -2.92 47.89
C PRO A 230 -24.77 -4.42 47.69
N ALA A 231 -25.95 -4.77 47.20
CA ALA A 231 -26.30 -6.17 46.92
C ALA A 231 -25.39 -6.84 45.87
N GLU A 232 -25.07 -6.12 44.77
CA GLU A 232 -24.13 -6.62 43.75
C GLU A 232 -22.70 -6.82 44.34
N LYS A 233 -22.26 -5.87 45.15
CA LYS A 233 -20.94 -6.02 45.83
C LYS A 233 -20.90 -7.26 46.74
N ASP A 234 -21.99 -7.55 47.47
CA ASP A 234 -22.08 -8.71 48.32
C ASP A 234 -22.05 -10.01 47.50
N LYS A 235 -22.75 -10.08 46.37
CA LYS A 235 -22.70 -11.23 45.47
C LYS A 235 -21.30 -11.44 44.86
N ILE A 236 -20.62 -10.37 44.46
CA ILE A 236 -19.24 -10.46 43.98
C ILE A 236 -18.29 -10.93 45.06
N ARG A 237 -18.48 -10.52 46.33
CA ARG A 237 -17.69 -11.00 47.45
C ARG A 237 -17.92 -12.50 47.70
N GLU A 238 -19.17 -12.95 47.66
CA GLU A 238 -19.55 -14.35 47.74
C GLU A 238 -18.84 -15.20 46.68
N LEU A 239 -18.94 -14.81 45.40
CA LEU A 239 -18.24 -15.46 44.28
C LEU A 239 -16.72 -15.53 44.47
N ARG A 240 -16.10 -14.43 44.97
CA ARG A 240 -14.67 -14.40 45.27
C ARG A 240 -14.29 -15.42 46.33
N THR A 241 -15.14 -15.62 47.35
CA THR A 241 -14.90 -16.57 48.44
C THR A 241 -15.01 -18.02 47.93
N MET A 242 -16.01 -18.32 47.10
CA MET A 242 -16.18 -19.65 46.49
C MET A 242 -14.97 -20.04 45.62
N ARG A 243 -14.39 -19.11 44.84
CA ARG A 243 -13.20 -19.39 44.02
C ARG A 243 -11.91 -19.62 44.82
N ARG A 244 -11.80 -19.07 46.04
CA ARG A 244 -10.62 -19.26 46.91
C ARG A 244 -10.66 -20.60 47.64
N ALA A 245 -11.80 -21.26 47.68
CA ALA A 245 -12.01 -22.55 48.34
C ALA A 245 -11.78 -23.75 47.39
N GLN A 246 -11.55 -23.49 46.11
CA GLN A 246 -11.12 -24.45 45.07
C GLN A 246 -9.59 -24.39 44.87
#